data_3d80f7ec8b53ac677ebe613363641835
#
_entry.id   3d80f7ec8b53ac677ebe613363641835
#
_cell.length_a   1.000
_cell.length_b   1.000
_cell.length_c   1.000
_cell.angle_alpha   90.00
_cell.angle_beta   90.00
_cell.angle_gamma   90.00
#
_symmetry.space_group_name_H-M   'P 1'
#
loop_
_entity.id
_entity.type
_entity.pdbx_description
1 polymer ?
#
loop_
_entity_poly.entity_id
_entity_poly.type
_entity_poly.pdbx_seq_one_letter_code
_entity_poly.pdbx_strand_id
1 'polypeptide(L)'
;QRYTTLHVRCGTSFLLMVMVVAIAVFSLVPGKAILAAAGVDGRIWVLAFNIGIRILLLPLIAGIAYEITVKWAGTHPDNPLVKVLLWPGMQMQRLTTAPPDDDMIEVAVAAMNLVVARESAEVEARGEAPVCEAEPLPALD
;
A
#
# COMPACT_ATOMS: atom_id res chain seq x y z
N GLN A 1 16.18 2.73 -19.39
CA GLN A 1 15.73 2.63 -17.99
C GLN A 1 16.30 1.36 -17.36
N ARG A 2 17.14 1.49 -16.32
CA ARG A 2 17.72 0.36 -15.58
C ARG A 2 16.75 -0.24 -14.53
N TYR A 3 15.74 0.52 -14.12
CA TYR A 3 14.84 0.17 -13.02
C TYR A 3 13.41 0.03 -13.52
N THR A 4 12.67 -0.87 -12.90
CA THR A 4 11.25 -1.06 -13.20
C THR A 4 10.41 0.02 -12.53
N THR A 5 9.34 0.45 -13.20
CA THR A 5 8.31 1.34 -12.63
C THR A 5 7.37 0.63 -11.66
N LEU A 6 7.45 -0.71 -11.59
CA LEU A 6 6.61 -1.53 -10.73
C LEU A 6 7.23 -1.66 -9.33
N HIS A 7 6.45 -1.34 -8.30
CA HIS A 7 6.89 -1.40 -6.92
C HIS A 7 5.87 -2.09 -6.02
N VAL A 8 6.33 -3.01 -5.16
CA VAL A 8 5.46 -3.79 -4.25
C VAL A 8 4.75 -2.94 -3.19
N ARG A 9 5.35 -1.80 -2.79
CA ARG A 9 4.77 -0.86 -1.82
C ARG A 9 3.93 0.25 -2.45
N CYS A 10 3.46 0.05 -3.69
CA CYS A 10 2.60 1.02 -4.35
C CYS A 10 1.19 1.03 -3.73
N GLY A 11 0.61 2.23 -3.58
CA GLY A 11 -0.73 2.40 -3.02
C GLY A 11 -1.83 1.64 -3.77
N THR A 12 -1.71 1.46 -5.08
CA THR A 12 -2.68 0.68 -5.88
C THR A 12 -2.68 -0.80 -5.50
N SER A 13 -1.50 -1.40 -5.29
CA SER A 13 -1.37 -2.78 -4.80
C SER A 13 -1.94 -2.92 -3.38
N PHE A 14 -1.72 -1.92 -2.53
CA PHE A 14 -2.27 -1.90 -1.18
C PHE A 14 -3.80 -1.84 -1.19
N LEU A 15 -4.41 -0.97 -2.00
CA LEU A 15 -5.87 -0.87 -2.12
C LEU A 15 -6.51 -2.17 -2.60
N LEU A 16 -5.89 -2.85 -3.57
CA LEU A 16 -6.36 -4.15 -4.04
C LEU A 16 -6.27 -5.19 -2.93
N MET A 17 -5.20 -5.20 -2.15
CA MET A 17 -5.05 -6.10 -0.99
C MET A 17 -6.11 -5.83 0.08
N VAL A 18 -6.37 -4.56 0.40
CA VAL A 18 -7.46 -4.17 1.31
C VAL A 18 -8.80 -4.71 0.82
N MET A 19 -9.09 -4.63 -0.49
CA MET A 19 -10.32 -5.16 -1.07
C MET A 19 -10.42 -6.69 -0.91
N VAL A 20 -9.34 -7.44 -1.17
CA VAL A 20 -9.31 -8.90 -1.01
C VAL A 20 -9.53 -9.29 0.45
N VAL A 21 -8.81 -8.64 1.37
CA VAL A 21 -8.96 -8.87 2.82
C VAL A 21 -10.36 -8.51 3.29
N ALA A 22 -10.94 -7.41 2.79
CA ALA A 22 -12.30 -7.00 3.13
C ALA A 22 -13.34 -8.04 2.69
N ILE A 23 -13.23 -8.57 1.47
CA ILE A 23 -14.11 -9.64 0.98
C ILE A 23 -14.00 -10.86 1.88
N ALA A 24 -12.79 -11.30 2.22
CA ALA A 24 -12.56 -12.44 3.09
C ALA A 24 -13.17 -12.23 4.49
N VAL A 25 -12.89 -11.10 5.13
CA VAL A 25 -13.38 -10.79 6.48
C VAL A 25 -14.91 -10.64 6.49
N PHE A 26 -15.49 -9.93 5.52
CA PHE A 26 -16.93 -9.74 5.49
C PHE A 26 -17.70 -11.02 5.13
N SER A 27 -17.09 -11.94 4.40
CA SER A 27 -17.68 -13.26 4.14
C SER A 27 -17.78 -14.12 5.41
N LEU A 28 -16.90 -13.89 6.38
CA LEU A 28 -16.91 -14.60 7.66
C LEU A 28 -17.92 -14.03 8.67
N VAL A 29 -18.46 -12.81 8.41
CA VAL A 29 -19.42 -12.16 9.32
C VAL A 29 -20.85 -12.26 8.77
N PRO A 30 -21.63 -13.28 9.17
CA PRO A 30 -23.01 -13.47 8.71
C PRO A 30 -23.97 -12.55 9.50
N GLY A 31 -23.96 -11.25 9.18
CA GLY A 31 -24.71 -10.24 9.92
C GLY A 31 -26.21 -10.54 10.06
N LYS A 32 -26.84 -11.14 9.04
CA LYS A 32 -28.26 -11.55 9.13
C LYS A 32 -28.48 -12.67 10.15
N ALA A 33 -27.59 -13.65 10.20
CA ALA A 33 -27.71 -14.75 11.17
C ALA A 33 -27.48 -14.26 12.61
N ILE A 34 -26.57 -13.33 12.81
CA ILE A 34 -26.29 -12.74 14.13
C ILE A 34 -27.52 -11.99 14.67
N LEU A 35 -28.16 -11.14 13.83
CA LEU A 35 -29.34 -10.39 14.23
C LEU A 35 -30.55 -11.31 14.45
N ALA A 36 -30.76 -12.31 13.60
CA ALA A 36 -31.82 -13.29 13.76
C ALA A 36 -31.68 -14.07 15.09
N ALA A 37 -30.45 -14.46 15.44
CA ALA A 37 -30.15 -15.09 16.74
C ALA A 37 -30.39 -14.16 17.93
N ALA A 38 -30.25 -12.85 17.75
CA ALA A 38 -30.55 -11.84 18.76
C ALA A 38 -32.05 -11.46 18.83
N GLY A 39 -32.90 -12.09 18.01
CA GLY A 39 -34.36 -11.80 17.99
C GLY A 39 -34.71 -10.43 17.40
N VAL A 40 -33.79 -9.81 16.65
CA VAL A 40 -33.99 -8.49 16.04
C VAL A 40 -34.37 -8.70 14.57
N ASP A 41 -35.67 -8.59 14.27
CA ASP A 41 -36.22 -8.66 12.93
C ASP A 41 -36.54 -7.26 12.41
N GLY A 42 -36.00 -6.92 11.25
CA GLY A 42 -36.28 -5.64 10.61
C GLY A 42 -35.22 -5.25 9.61
N ARG A 43 -35.63 -4.91 8.40
CA ARG A 43 -34.72 -4.53 7.30
C ARG A 43 -33.78 -3.37 7.66
N ILE A 44 -34.31 -2.39 8.41
CA ILE A 44 -33.55 -1.21 8.85
C ILE A 44 -32.46 -1.61 9.83
N TRP A 45 -32.77 -2.45 10.82
CA TRP A 45 -31.82 -2.92 11.82
C TRP A 45 -30.71 -3.77 11.21
N VAL A 46 -31.08 -4.65 10.25
CA VAL A 46 -30.08 -5.45 9.50
C VAL A 46 -29.14 -4.54 8.69
N LEU A 47 -29.70 -3.49 8.05
CA LEU A 47 -28.89 -2.53 7.29
C LEU A 47 -27.97 -1.74 8.21
N ALA A 48 -28.48 -1.18 9.28
CA ALA A 48 -27.71 -0.39 10.26
C ALA A 48 -26.58 -1.23 10.87
N PHE A 49 -26.87 -2.45 11.29
CA PHE A 49 -25.88 -3.38 11.83
C PHE A 49 -24.76 -3.69 10.80
N ASN A 50 -25.14 -4.03 9.56
CA ASN A 50 -24.16 -4.33 8.52
C ASN A 50 -23.26 -3.12 8.19
N ILE A 51 -23.80 -1.92 8.17
CA ILE A 51 -23.00 -0.71 7.97
C ILE A 51 -22.10 -0.48 9.19
N GLY A 52 -22.62 -0.57 10.40
CA GLY A 52 -21.87 -0.35 11.64
C GLY A 52 -20.69 -1.32 11.78
N ILE A 53 -20.94 -2.63 11.59
CA ILE A 53 -19.89 -3.65 11.69
C ILE A 53 -18.82 -3.48 10.61
N ARG A 54 -19.19 -3.06 9.39
CA ARG A 54 -18.24 -2.78 8.33
C ARG A 54 -17.32 -1.62 8.68
N ILE A 55 -17.88 -0.52 9.18
CA ILE A 55 -17.08 0.64 9.62
C ILE A 55 -16.16 0.24 10.78
N LEU A 56 -16.65 -0.53 11.73
CA LEU A 56 -15.86 -0.99 12.87
C LEU A 56 -14.69 -1.92 12.44
N LEU A 57 -14.90 -2.75 11.41
CA LEU A 57 -13.90 -3.68 10.91
C LEU A 57 -12.88 -3.03 9.96
N LEU A 58 -13.15 -1.83 9.42
CA LEU A 58 -12.22 -1.15 8.49
C LEU A 58 -10.80 -0.99 9.03
N PRO A 59 -10.57 -0.52 10.26
CA PRO A 59 -9.21 -0.40 10.79
C PRO A 59 -8.52 -1.74 10.94
N LEU A 60 -9.24 -2.80 11.30
CA LEU A 60 -8.71 -4.15 11.38
C LEU A 60 -8.31 -4.66 9.99
N ILE A 61 -9.17 -4.48 8.99
CA ILE A 61 -8.91 -4.88 7.61
C ILE A 61 -7.68 -4.14 7.05
N ALA A 62 -7.61 -2.83 7.28
CA ALA A 62 -6.46 -2.02 6.86
C ALA A 62 -5.17 -2.47 7.55
N GLY A 63 -5.22 -2.80 8.85
CA GLY A 63 -4.08 -3.31 9.59
C GLY A 63 -3.59 -4.66 9.06
N ILE A 64 -4.49 -5.60 8.81
CA ILE A 64 -4.13 -6.91 8.21
C ILE A 64 -3.53 -6.73 6.82
N ALA A 65 -4.15 -5.90 5.97
CA ALA A 65 -3.63 -5.62 4.63
C ALA A 65 -2.24 -4.96 4.68
N TYR A 66 -2.00 -4.07 5.63
CA TYR A 66 -0.70 -3.43 5.87
C TYR A 66 0.36 -4.45 6.30
N GLU A 67 0.06 -5.29 7.27
CA GLU A 67 0.99 -6.34 7.73
C GLU A 67 1.38 -7.28 6.58
N ILE A 68 0.42 -7.68 5.75
CA ILE A 68 0.69 -8.55 4.60
C ILE A 68 1.53 -7.83 3.54
N THR A 69 1.14 -6.61 3.15
CA THR A 69 1.73 -5.93 1.99
C THR A 69 3.06 -5.26 2.32
N VAL A 70 3.14 -4.58 3.47
CA VAL A 70 4.31 -3.75 3.81
C VAL A 70 5.32 -4.53 4.61
N LYS A 71 4.87 -5.24 5.64
CA LYS A 71 5.76 -5.91 6.57
C LYS A 71 6.20 -7.27 6.04
N TRP A 72 5.26 -8.16 5.74
CA TRP A 72 5.62 -9.52 5.30
C TRP A 72 6.15 -9.53 3.85
N ALA A 73 5.43 -8.96 2.91
CA ALA A 73 5.84 -8.92 1.51
C ALA A 73 7.07 -8.04 1.26
N GLY A 74 7.19 -6.93 2.01
CA GLY A 74 8.35 -6.05 1.93
C GLY A 74 9.65 -6.66 2.47
N THR A 75 9.55 -7.64 3.39
CA THR A 75 10.71 -8.35 3.94
C THR A 75 11.07 -9.63 3.20
N HIS A 76 10.12 -10.21 2.44
CA HIS A 76 10.33 -11.48 1.73
C HIS A 76 9.94 -11.38 0.23
N PRO A 77 10.58 -10.51 -0.56
CA PRO A 77 10.19 -10.26 -1.95
C PRO A 77 10.35 -11.50 -2.85
N ASP A 78 11.23 -12.43 -2.49
CA ASP A 78 11.52 -13.62 -3.28
C ASP A 78 10.60 -14.81 -2.99
N ASN A 79 9.78 -14.73 -1.95
CA ASN A 79 8.86 -15.80 -1.58
C ASN A 79 7.80 -15.99 -2.68
N PRO A 80 7.59 -17.22 -3.21
CA PRO A 80 6.63 -17.49 -4.27
C PRO A 80 5.18 -17.16 -3.86
N LEU A 81 4.81 -17.35 -2.59
CA LEU A 81 3.49 -16.98 -2.07
C LEU A 81 3.26 -15.47 -2.14
N VAL A 82 4.29 -14.68 -1.81
CA VAL A 82 4.24 -13.21 -1.92
C VAL A 82 4.04 -12.79 -3.36
N LYS A 83 4.79 -13.40 -4.30
CA LYS A 83 4.66 -13.12 -5.73
C LYS A 83 3.26 -13.40 -6.26
N VAL A 84 2.66 -14.53 -5.88
CA VAL A 84 1.28 -14.89 -6.26
C VAL A 84 0.27 -13.93 -5.64
N LEU A 85 0.41 -13.61 -4.37
CA LEU A 85 -0.52 -12.74 -3.64
C LEU A 85 -0.50 -11.29 -4.16
N LEU A 86 0.69 -10.80 -4.50
CA LEU A 86 0.86 -9.43 -5.03
C LEU A 86 0.68 -9.33 -6.55
N TRP A 87 0.63 -10.48 -7.26
CA TRP A 87 0.52 -10.51 -8.72
C TRP A 87 -0.64 -9.67 -9.26
N PRO A 88 -1.89 -9.75 -8.73
CA PRO A 88 -2.98 -8.92 -9.21
C PRO A 88 -2.71 -7.42 -9.08
N GLY A 89 -2.12 -7.00 -7.96
CA GLY A 89 -1.71 -5.61 -7.72
C GLY A 89 -0.66 -5.12 -8.70
N MET A 90 0.32 -5.98 -9.02
CA MET A 90 1.35 -5.68 -10.01
C MET A 90 0.78 -5.57 -11.43
N GLN A 91 -0.24 -6.37 -11.77
CA GLN A 91 -0.94 -6.23 -13.06
C GLN A 91 -1.73 -4.92 -13.16
N MET A 92 -2.38 -4.50 -12.06
CA MET A 92 -3.04 -3.20 -12.00
C MET A 92 -2.05 -2.04 -12.20
N GLN A 93 -0.85 -2.12 -11.65
CA GLN A 93 0.19 -1.12 -11.90
C GLN A 93 0.57 -1.04 -13.38
N ARG A 94 0.70 -2.15 -14.08
CA ARG A 94 0.98 -2.15 -15.54
C ARG A 94 -0.09 -1.44 -16.35
N LEU A 95 -1.32 -1.46 -15.87
CA LEU A 95 -2.43 -0.78 -16.52
C LEU A 95 -2.46 0.73 -16.18
N THR A 96 -2.07 1.08 -14.96
CA THR A 96 -2.19 2.45 -14.42
C THR A 96 -0.91 3.26 -14.50
N THR A 97 0.25 2.62 -14.68
CA THR A 97 1.57 3.26 -14.66
C THR A 97 2.17 3.21 -16.06
N ALA A 98 2.24 4.36 -16.72
CA ALA A 98 2.97 4.53 -17.97
C ALA A 98 4.49 4.73 -17.68
N PRO A 99 5.38 4.33 -18.60
CA PRO A 99 6.78 4.73 -18.51
C PRO A 99 6.88 6.26 -18.60
N PRO A 100 7.68 6.90 -17.74
CA PRO A 100 7.85 8.35 -17.76
C PRO A 100 8.67 8.80 -18.96
N ASP A 101 8.37 9.97 -19.47
CA ASP A 101 9.18 10.67 -20.45
C ASP A 101 10.44 11.28 -19.79
N ASP A 102 11.46 11.59 -20.57
CA ASP A 102 12.74 12.09 -20.06
C ASP A 102 12.57 13.39 -19.26
N ASP A 103 11.71 14.29 -19.70
CA ASP A 103 11.38 15.53 -19.00
C ASP A 103 10.81 15.27 -17.60
N MET A 104 9.96 14.25 -17.46
CA MET A 104 9.40 13.86 -16.15
C MET A 104 10.47 13.29 -15.22
N ILE A 105 11.43 12.55 -15.78
CA ILE A 105 12.58 12.01 -15.04
C ILE A 105 13.47 13.15 -14.55
N GLU A 106 13.76 14.15 -15.39
CA GLU A 106 14.56 15.30 -15.03
C GLU A 106 13.96 16.08 -13.87
N VAL A 107 12.66 16.37 -13.91
CA VAL A 107 11.94 17.04 -12.83
C VAL A 107 11.98 16.23 -11.54
N ALA A 108 11.78 14.91 -11.62
CA ALA A 108 11.83 14.03 -10.46
C ALA A 108 13.22 13.98 -9.83
N VAL A 109 14.28 13.92 -10.64
CA VAL A 109 15.68 13.94 -10.17
C VAL A 109 16.01 15.29 -9.53
N ALA A 110 15.60 16.40 -10.13
CA ALA A 110 15.81 17.74 -9.55
C ALA A 110 15.12 17.88 -8.18
N ALA A 111 13.87 17.43 -8.08
CA ALA A 111 13.13 17.45 -6.82
C ALA A 111 13.80 16.56 -5.74
N MET A 112 14.25 15.36 -6.13
CA MET A 112 14.93 14.44 -5.21
C MET A 112 16.25 15.01 -4.69
N ASN A 113 17.05 15.62 -5.57
CA ASN A 113 18.31 16.25 -5.19
C ASN A 113 18.12 17.37 -4.16
N LEU A 114 17.06 18.16 -4.28
CA LEU A 114 16.72 19.20 -3.30
C LEU A 114 16.36 18.61 -1.93
N VAL A 115 15.59 17.51 -1.92
CA VAL A 115 15.22 16.82 -0.67
C VAL A 115 16.45 16.22 0.00
N VAL A 116 17.29 15.51 -0.77
CA VAL A 116 18.52 14.88 -0.24
C VAL A 116 19.49 15.94 0.29
N ALA A 117 19.67 17.05 -0.41
CA ALA A 117 20.53 18.14 0.06
C ALA A 117 20.03 18.75 1.38
N ARG A 118 18.71 18.93 1.52
CA ARG A 118 18.11 19.43 2.75
C ARG A 118 18.24 18.43 3.90
N GLU A 119 17.97 17.16 3.64
CA GLU A 119 18.08 16.09 4.65
C GLU A 119 19.53 15.96 5.13
N SER A 120 20.50 16.01 4.23
CA SER A 120 21.92 15.98 4.56
C SER A 120 22.31 17.13 5.50
N ALA A 121 21.84 18.36 5.20
CA ALA A 121 22.09 19.52 6.03
C ALA A 121 21.42 19.41 7.43
N GLU A 122 20.22 18.86 7.50
CA GLU A 122 19.52 18.64 8.77
C GLU A 122 20.19 17.54 9.64
N VAL A 123 20.68 16.47 9.01
CA VAL A 123 21.41 15.37 9.67
C VAL A 123 22.76 15.90 10.21
N GLU A 124 23.46 16.69 9.40
CA GLU A 124 24.71 17.33 9.79
C GLU A 124 24.50 18.29 10.98
N ALA A 125 23.42 19.08 10.96
CA ALA A 125 23.03 19.98 12.05
C ALA A 125 22.68 19.23 13.36
N ARG A 126 22.21 17.98 13.27
CA ARG A 126 21.91 17.10 14.42
C ARG A 126 23.14 16.32 14.91
N GLY A 127 24.25 16.32 14.17
CA GLY A 127 25.45 15.52 14.49
C GLY A 127 25.22 14.00 14.30
N GLU A 128 24.24 13.61 13.50
CA GLU A 128 23.96 12.22 13.18
C GLU A 128 24.68 11.82 11.87
N ALA A 129 25.02 10.54 11.73
CA ALA A 129 25.59 10.04 10.47
C ALA A 129 24.52 10.03 9.37
N PRO A 130 24.85 10.38 8.11
CA PRO A 130 23.89 10.39 7.00
C PRO A 130 23.28 8.99 6.79
N VAL A 131 21.95 8.92 6.76
CA VAL A 131 21.18 7.68 6.61
C VAL A 131 21.31 7.08 5.22
N CYS A 132 21.64 7.90 4.23
CA CYS A 132 21.93 7.48 2.85
C CYS A 132 23.19 8.19 2.37
N GLU A 133 24.23 7.44 2.11
CA GLU A 133 25.28 7.88 1.17
C GLU A 133 24.62 7.86 -0.22
N ALA A 134 23.94 8.96 -0.57
CA ALA A 134 23.36 9.11 -1.89
C ALA A 134 24.52 9.25 -2.87
N GLU A 135 24.87 8.16 -3.54
CA GLU A 135 25.71 8.23 -4.73
C GLU A 135 25.05 9.25 -5.69
N PRO A 136 25.72 10.36 -6.04
CA PRO A 136 25.11 11.37 -6.90
C PRO A 136 24.64 10.71 -8.19
N LEU A 137 23.34 10.87 -8.47
CA LEU A 137 22.77 10.38 -9.72
C LEU A 137 23.57 11.00 -10.90
N PRO A 138 23.99 10.19 -11.87
CA PRO A 138 24.75 10.69 -13.02
C PRO A 138 23.96 11.81 -13.69
N ALA A 139 24.65 12.92 -13.94
CA ALA A 139 24.09 14.00 -14.76
C ALA A 139 23.66 13.41 -16.10
N LEU A 140 22.44 13.71 -16.49
CA LEU A 140 21.94 13.37 -17.82
C LEU A 140 22.56 14.39 -18.78
N ASP A 141 23.63 13.98 -19.49
CA ASP A 141 24.18 14.71 -20.65
C ASP A 141 23.30 14.52 -21.88
#